data_28bef766b19f6b27992401472455ba88
#
_entry.id   28bef766b19f6b27992401472455ba88
#
_cell.length_a   1.000
_cell.length_b   1.000
_cell.length_c   1.000
_cell.angle_alpha   90.00
_cell.angle_beta   90.00
_cell.angle_gamma   90.00
#
_symmetry.space_group_name_H-M   'P 1'
#
loop_
_entity.id
_entity.type
_entity.pdbx_description
1 polymer ?
#
loop_
_entity_poly.entity_id
_entity_poly.type
_entity_poly.pdbx_seq_one_letter_code
_entity_poly.pdbx_strand_id
1 'polypeptide(L)'
;MINENDVTDTIFPSAAVVLLRDSGQGLEALLVQRSKALKHLGGVWVFPGGKVDDQDHDHDRDAYRAALNAAIRETREEVGVAVRQDQLVYLSHWTTPVGAPKRFATWFFLAILEGEQDVEVDGGEIALHRWVEPHLAIAECADESEALQLMPPTYISLLDLVGYRSCAE
;
A
#
# COMPACT_ATOMS: atom_id res chain seq x y z
N MET A 1 -7.81 7.35 29.45
CA MET A 1 -8.35 6.01 29.71
C MET A 1 -8.99 5.53 28.42
N ILE A 2 -8.37 4.57 27.76
CA ILE A 2 -8.96 3.89 26.59
C ILE A 2 -10.01 2.95 27.18
N ASN A 3 -11.23 3.08 26.72
CA ASN A 3 -12.33 2.21 27.15
C ASN A 3 -12.07 0.80 26.63
N GLU A 4 -11.95 -0.20 27.50
CA GLU A 4 -11.69 -1.60 27.12
C GLU A 4 -12.77 -2.21 26.19
N ASN A 5 -13.87 -1.49 25.95
CA ASN A 5 -14.98 -1.93 25.11
C ASN A 5 -14.84 -1.56 23.61
N ASP A 6 -13.77 -0.84 23.21
CA ASP A 6 -13.57 -0.42 21.80
C ASP A 6 -12.55 -1.29 21.02
N VAL A 7 -11.99 -2.33 21.65
CA VAL A 7 -11.09 -3.27 20.99
C VAL A 7 -11.92 -4.31 20.26
N THR A 8 -12.17 -4.11 18.98
CA THR A 8 -12.79 -5.13 18.15
C THR A 8 -11.74 -6.19 17.78
N ASP A 9 -11.98 -7.46 18.12
CA ASP A 9 -11.18 -8.60 17.64
C ASP A 9 -11.32 -8.84 16.12
N THR A 10 -12.12 -8.01 15.44
CA THR A 10 -12.35 -8.13 14.00
C THR A 10 -11.11 -7.74 13.23
N ILE A 11 -10.58 -8.67 12.46
CA ILE A 11 -9.47 -8.45 11.53
C ILE A 11 -10.04 -8.34 10.12
N PHE A 12 -9.82 -7.20 9.47
CA PHE A 12 -10.28 -6.96 8.10
C PHE A 12 -9.22 -7.43 7.10
N PRO A 13 -9.56 -8.35 6.18
CA PRO A 13 -8.67 -8.69 5.08
C PRO A 13 -8.48 -7.48 4.18
N SER A 14 -7.26 -7.24 3.74
CA SER A 14 -6.91 -6.15 2.82
C SER A 14 -5.73 -6.52 1.93
N ALA A 15 -5.51 -5.70 0.90
CA ALA A 15 -4.42 -5.87 -0.03
C ALA A 15 -3.83 -4.52 -0.43
N ALA A 16 -2.54 -4.49 -0.72
CA ALA A 16 -1.83 -3.31 -1.18
C ALA A 16 -0.83 -3.69 -2.28
N VAL A 17 -0.53 -2.75 -3.16
CA VAL A 17 0.42 -2.94 -4.26
C VAL A 17 1.62 -2.01 -4.10
N VAL A 18 2.80 -2.60 -3.99
CA VAL A 18 4.08 -1.90 -4.13
C VAL A 18 4.33 -1.76 -5.63
N LEU A 19 3.87 -0.64 -6.20
CA LEU A 19 4.01 -0.37 -7.62
C LEU A 19 5.37 0.25 -7.89
N LEU A 20 6.15 -0.38 -8.76
CA LEU A 20 7.52 0.00 -9.09
C LEU A 20 7.63 0.51 -10.53
N ARG A 21 8.56 1.41 -10.75
CA ARG A 21 9.02 1.81 -12.08
C ARG A 21 10.50 2.10 -12.09
N ASP A 22 11.10 2.03 -13.26
CA ASP A 22 12.43 2.60 -13.49
C ASP A 22 12.30 4.07 -13.86
N SER A 23 13.09 4.91 -13.21
CA SER A 23 13.27 6.32 -13.58
C SER A 23 14.67 6.55 -14.15
N GLY A 24 14.95 7.75 -14.66
CA GLY A 24 16.30 8.15 -15.06
C GLY A 24 17.30 8.20 -13.89
N GLN A 25 16.82 8.10 -12.65
CA GLN A 25 17.61 8.16 -11.42
C GLN A 25 17.77 6.77 -10.75
N GLY A 26 16.89 5.82 -11.06
CA GLY A 26 16.89 4.48 -10.47
C GLY A 26 15.49 3.92 -10.26
N LEU A 27 15.38 2.93 -9.38
CA LEU A 27 14.12 2.31 -9.00
C LEU A 27 13.28 3.26 -8.13
N GLU A 28 12.03 3.44 -8.51
CA GLU A 28 11.06 4.20 -7.71
C GLU A 28 9.84 3.35 -7.35
N ALA A 29 9.31 3.57 -6.14
CA ALA A 29 8.05 3.02 -5.67
C ALA A 29 7.00 4.13 -5.54
N LEU A 30 5.73 3.82 -5.84
CA LEU A 30 4.61 4.74 -5.69
C LEU A 30 4.11 4.73 -4.25
N LEU A 31 4.10 5.89 -3.60
CA LEU A 31 3.40 6.15 -2.36
C LEU A 31 2.22 7.07 -2.60
N VAL A 32 1.16 6.88 -1.83
CA VAL A 32 -0.02 7.74 -1.81
C VAL A 32 -0.25 8.27 -0.40
N GLN A 33 -0.68 9.51 -0.27
CA GLN A 33 -1.03 10.10 1.02
C GLN A 33 -2.53 10.00 1.26
N ARG A 34 -2.89 9.38 2.36
CA ARG A 34 -4.28 9.33 2.81
C ARG A 34 -4.76 10.74 3.18
N SER A 35 -5.98 11.09 2.77
CA SER A 35 -6.57 12.40 3.09
C SER A 35 -6.51 12.66 4.60
N LYS A 36 -6.05 13.85 4.97
CA LYS A 36 -5.98 14.29 6.38
C LYS A 36 -7.36 14.38 7.05
N ALA A 37 -8.42 14.40 6.27
CA ALA A 37 -9.80 14.40 6.76
C ALA A 37 -10.26 13.01 7.26
N LEU A 38 -9.54 11.95 6.95
CA LEU A 38 -9.85 10.59 7.39
C LEU A 38 -9.56 10.42 8.89
N LYS A 39 -10.49 9.80 9.61
CA LYS A 39 -10.34 9.51 11.04
C LYS A 39 -9.25 8.49 11.35
N HIS A 40 -8.99 7.57 10.41
CA HIS A 40 -8.01 6.51 10.57
C HIS A 40 -6.84 6.74 9.63
N LEU A 41 -5.64 6.92 10.20
CA LEU A 41 -4.38 7.13 9.49
C LEU A 41 -4.41 8.26 8.44
N GLY A 42 -5.16 9.35 8.71
CA GLY A 42 -5.16 10.54 7.86
C GLY A 42 -3.78 11.19 7.81
N GLY A 43 -3.31 11.53 6.62
CA GLY A 43 -2.00 12.13 6.38
C GLY A 43 -0.83 11.16 6.28
N VAL A 44 -1.03 9.86 6.60
CA VAL A 44 0.01 8.82 6.48
C VAL A 44 0.22 8.44 5.01
N TRP A 45 1.47 8.19 4.64
CA TRP A 45 1.84 7.70 3.33
C TRP A 45 1.84 6.16 3.32
N VAL A 46 1.18 5.59 2.34
CA VAL A 46 0.98 4.15 2.18
C VAL A 46 1.15 3.74 0.72
N PHE A 47 1.20 2.45 0.45
CA PHE A 47 1.01 1.93 -0.90
C PHE A 47 -0.47 1.94 -1.27
N PRO A 48 -0.83 2.06 -2.56
CA PRO A 48 -2.21 1.89 -3.01
C PRO A 48 -2.79 0.56 -2.53
N GLY A 49 -4.02 0.59 -2.01
CA GLY A 49 -4.67 -0.61 -1.51
C GLY A 49 -5.84 -0.32 -0.59
N GLY A 50 -6.55 -1.36 -0.22
CA GLY A 50 -7.71 -1.25 0.64
C GLY A 50 -8.23 -2.60 1.11
N LYS A 51 -9.43 -2.60 1.66
CA LYS A 51 -10.10 -3.81 2.15
C LYS A 51 -10.49 -4.74 1.00
N VAL A 52 -10.45 -6.02 1.30
CA VAL A 52 -11.12 -7.03 0.46
C VAL A 52 -12.62 -6.92 0.70
N ASP A 53 -13.38 -6.69 -0.36
CA ASP A 53 -14.83 -6.60 -0.36
C ASP A 53 -15.48 -7.90 -0.88
N ASP A 54 -16.77 -8.05 -0.69
CA ASP A 54 -17.49 -9.23 -1.16
C ASP A 54 -17.39 -9.44 -2.69
N GLN A 55 -17.33 -8.35 -3.46
CA GLN A 55 -17.14 -8.40 -4.90
C GLN A 55 -15.78 -8.96 -5.36
N ASP A 56 -14.78 -8.96 -4.47
CA ASP A 56 -13.44 -9.47 -4.77
C ASP A 56 -13.35 -10.99 -4.65
N HIS A 57 -14.36 -11.63 -4.03
CA HIS A 57 -14.42 -13.06 -3.86
C HIS A 57 -15.01 -13.78 -5.09
N ASP A 58 -14.32 -14.82 -5.51
CA ASP A 58 -14.82 -15.80 -6.45
C ASP A 58 -15.73 -16.85 -5.76
N HIS A 59 -16.32 -17.78 -6.52
CA HIS A 59 -17.21 -18.82 -6.00
C HIS A 59 -16.58 -19.72 -4.94
N ASP A 60 -15.27 -19.98 -5.03
CA ASP A 60 -14.52 -20.81 -4.08
C ASP A 60 -14.10 -20.04 -2.81
N ARG A 61 -14.32 -18.71 -2.79
CA ARG A 61 -13.97 -17.82 -1.69
C ARG A 61 -12.51 -17.94 -1.22
N ASP A 62 -11.60 -18.23 -2.14
CA ASP A 62 -10.17 -18.27 -1.85
C ASP A 62 -9.66 -16.88 -1.41
N ALA A 63 -9.08 -16.82 -0.21
CA ALA A 63 -8.66 -15.56 0.40
C ALA A 63 -7.51 -14.89 -0.35
N TYR A 64 -6.57 -15.67 -0.90
CA TYR A 64 -5.45 -15.14 -1.66
C TYR A 64 -5.92 -14.54 -2.98
N ARG A 65 -6.82 -15.23 -3.68
CA ARG A 65 -7.40 -14.75 -4.93
C ARG A 65 -8.25 -13.50 -4.72
N ALA A 66 -9.02 -13.45 -3.64
CA ALA A 66 -9.77 -12.25 -3.26
C ALA A 66 -8.82 -11.07 -2.97
N ALA A 67 -7.69 -11.30 -2.32
CA ALA A 67 -6.68 -10.27 -2.09
C ALA A 67 -6.05 -9.76 -3.40
N LEU A 68 -5.77 -10.64 -4.38
CA LEU A 68 -5.31 -10.23 -5.72
C LEU A 68 -6.36 -9.35 -6.42
N ASN A 69 -7.64 -9.73 -6.38
CA ASN A 69 -8.73 -8.96 -6.99
C ASN A 69 -8.88 -7.59 -6.31
N ALA A 70 -8.83 -7.54 -4.98
CA ALA A 70 -8.86 -6.29 -4.21
C ALA A 70 -7.67 -5.38 -4.57
N ALA A 71 -6.47 -5.94 -4.68
CA ALA A 71 -5.27 -5.20 -5.06
C ALA A 71 -5.42 -4.53 -6.44
N ILE A 72 -5.95 -5.24 -7.42
CA ILE A 72 -6.21 -4.72 -8.77
C ILE A 72 -7.26 -3.61 -8.73
N ARG A 73 -8.38 -3.86 -8.06
CA ARG A 73 -9.50 -2.91 -7.95
C ARG A 73 -9.07 -1.62 -7.26
N GLU A 74 -8.48 -1.74 -6.07
CA GLU A 74 -8.06 -0.57 -5.26
C GLU A 74 -7.00 0.28 -5.97
N THR A 75 -6.02 -0.35 -6.63
CA THR A 75 -5.00 0.38 -7.41
C THR A 75 -5.65 1.19 -8.53
N ARG A 76 -6.66 0.63 -9.21
CA ARG A 76 -7.39 1.35 -10.25
C ARG A 76 -8.26 2.47 -9.68
N GLU A 77 -8.95 2.24 -8.57
CA GLU A 77 -9.82 3.23 -7.93
C GLU A 77 -9.03 4.39 -7.34
N GLU A 78 -7.95 4.12 -6.62
CA GLU A 78 -7.19 5.14 -5.91
C GLU A 78 -6.23 5.95 -6.79
N VAL A 79 -5.60 5.31 -7.78
CA VAL A 79 -4.50 5.94 -8.57
C VAL A 79 -4.67 5.83 -10.08
N GLY A 80 -5.77 5.25 -10.58
CA GLY A 80 -6.06 5.14 -12.00
C GLY A 80 -5.19 4.15 -12.78
N VAL A 81 -4.31 3.42 -12.11
CA VAL A 81 -3.37 2.49 -12.74
C VAL A 81 -4.00 1.10 -12.90
N ALA A 82 -3.90 0.56 -14.10
CA ALA A 82 -4.32 -0.80 -14.40
C ALA A 82 -3.15 -1.78 -14.20
N VAL A 83 -3.35 -2.75 -13.32
CA VAL A 83 -2.45 -3.90 -13.14
C VAL A 83 -3.21 -5.19 -13.42
N ARG A 84 -2.52 -6.20 -13.97
CA ARG A 84 -3.09 -7.53 -14.21
C ARG A 84 -2.66 -8.49 -13.11
N GLN A 85 -3.46 -9.53 -12.91
CA GLN A 85 -3.19 -10.54 -11.89
C GLN A 85 -1.81 -11.22 -12.08
N ASP A 86 -1.40 -11.47 -13.34
CA ASP A 86 -0.12 -12.09 -13.68
C ASP A 86 1.12 -11.18 -13.43
N GLN A 87 0.90 -9.89 -13.20
CA GLN A 87 1.94 -8.93 -12.81
C GLN A 87 2.15 -8.84 -11.30
N LEU A 88 1.20 -9.34 -10.50
CA LEU A 88 1.25 -9.27 -9.05
C LEU A 88 2.11 -10.40 -8.47
N VAL A 89 3.20 -10.04 -7.81
CA VAL A 89 4.07 -10.97 -7.10
C VAL A 89 3.88 -10.82 -5.60
N TYR A 90 3.62 -11.91 -4.90
CA TYR A 90 3.52 -11.89 -3.43
C TYR A 90 4.81 -11.39 -2.79
N LEU A 91 4.70 -10.39 -1.94
CA LEU A 91 5.82 -9.83 -1.19
C LEU A 91 5.77 -10.23 0.28
N SER A 92 4.68 -9.94 0.97
CA SER A 92 4.53 -10.17 2.41
C SER A 92 3.07 -10.16 2.86
N HIS A 93 2.84 -10.62 4.08
CA HIS A 93 1.53 -10.56 4.74
C HIS A 93 1.69 -10.04 6.16
N TRP A 94 0.98 -8.97 6.49
CA TRP A 94 1.08 -8.29 7.78
C TRP A 94 -0.26 -8.25 8.48
N THR A 95 -0.26 -8.61 9.76
CA THR A 95 -1.45 -8.46 10.61
C THR A 95 -1.20 -7.41 11.67
N THR A 96 -2.09 -6.42 11.76
CA THR A 96 -2.03 -5.39 12.81
C THR A 96 -2.00 -6.03 14.20
N PRO A 97 -1.12 -5.57 15.11
CA PRO A 97 -1.04 -6.11 16.47
C PRO A 97 -2.36 -6.05 17.25
N VAL A 98 -2.48 -6.93 18.23
CA VAL A 98 -3.58 -6.90 19.19
C VAL A 98 -3.54 -5.58 19.99
N GLY A 99 -4.73 -5.02 20.27
CA GLY A 99 -4.87 -3.76 21.00
C GLY A 99 -4.96 -2.52 20.11
N ALA A 100 -4.77 -2.64 18.79
CA ALA A 100 -5.03 -1.54 17.87
C ALA A 100 -6.55 -1.33 17.70
N PRO A 101 -7.02 -0.06 17.58
CA PRO A 101 -8.47 0.23 17.47
C PRO A 101 -9.10 -0.34 16.20
N LYS A 102 -8.31 -0.61 15.18
CA LYS A 102 -8.73 -1.25 13.93
C LYS A 102 -7.62 -2.14 13.43
N ARG A 103 -7.94 -3.40 13.12
CA ARG A 103 -6.96 -4.40 12.72
C ARG A 103 -7.19 -4.86 11.30
N PHE A 104 -6.09 -5.00 10.55
CA PHE A 104 -6.07 -5.49 9.18
C PHE A 104 -5.11 -6.66 9.05
N ALA A 105 -5.46 -7.61 8.19
CA ALA A 105 -4.54 -8.62 7.67
C ALA A 105 -4.32 -8.29 6.19
N THR A 106 -3.17 -7.70 5.88
CA THR A 106 -2.88 -7.11 4.57
C THR A 106 -1.88 -7.95 3.79
N TRP A 107 -2.29 -8.36 2.61
CA TRP A 107 -1.43 -8.94 1.59
C TRP A 107 -0.73 -7.82 0.81
N PHE A 108 0.59 -7.84 0.78
CA PHE A 108 1.37 -6.93 -0.04
C PHE A 108 1.84 -7.65 -1.30
N PHE A 109 1.55 -7.05 -2.44
CA PHE A 109 1.99 -7.51 -3.74
C PHE A 109 2.92 -6.47 -4.36
N LEU A 110 3.90 -6.94 -5.12
CA LEU A 110 4.78 -6.11 -5.92
C LEU A 110 4.33 -6.18 -7.38
N ALA A 111 4.32 -5.05 -8.07
CA ALA A 111 4.06 -4.98 -9.51
C ALA A 111 4.96 -3.93 -10.17
N ILE A 112 5.40 -4.22 -11.38
CA ILE A 112 6.15 -3.28 -12.21
C ILE A 112 5.15 -2.57 -13.12
N LEU A 113 5.22 -1.24 -13.15
CA LEU A 113 4.40 -0.43 -14.05
C LEU A 113 4.85 -0.67 -15.49
N GLU A 114 3.94 -1.17 -16.31
CA GLU A 114 4.18 -1.38 -17.74
C GLU A 114 3.67 -0.19 -18.56
N GLY A 115 4.50 0.28 -19.48
CA GLY A 115 4.15 1.37 -20.37
C GLY A 115 4.05 2.74 -19.68
N GLU A 116 3.53 3.70 -20.42
CA GLU A 116 3.23 5.04 -19.90
C GLU A 116 1.81 5.04 -19.33
N GLN A 117 1.70 5.04 -18.00
CA GLN A 117 0.45 5.24 -17.30
C GLN A 117 0.59 6.41 -16.35
N ASP A 118 -0.30 7.38 -16.47
CA ASP A 118 -0.36 8.51 -15.55
C ASP A 118 -1.05 8.09 -14.24
N VAL A 119 -0.52 8.58 -13.13
CA VAL A 119 -1.13 8.39 -11.82
C VAL A 119 -2.09 9.54 -11.56
N GLU A 120 -3.37 9.20 -11.39
CA GLU A 120 -4.43 10.14 -11.05
C GLU A 120 -5.09 9.70 -9.74
N VAL A 121 -4.88 10.48 -8.67
CA VAL A 121 -5.50 10.18 -7.38
C VAL A 121 -7.00 10.49 -7.41
N ASP A 122 -7.79 9.72 -6.63
CA ASP A 122 -9.25 9.87 -6.54
C ASP A 122 -9.70 11.19 -5.91
N GLY A 123 -8.83 11.87 -5.17
CA GLY A 123 -9.09 13.15 -4.51
C GLY A 123 -10.02 13.07 -3.31
N GLY A 124 -10.54 11.91 -2.99
CA GLY A 124 -11.39 11.64 -1.84
C GLY A 124 -10.63 10.98 -0.69
N GLU A 125 -10.37 9.70 -0.82
CA GLU A 125 -9.60 8.95 0.17
C GLU A 125 -8.10 9.24 0.04
N ILE A 126 -7.59 9.34 -1.18
CA ILE A 126 -6.20 9.66 -1.50
C ILE A 126 -6.09 11.11 -1.96
N ALA A 127 -5.27 11.90 -1.26
CA ALA A 127 -5.08 13.32 -1.54
C ALA A 127 -3.91 13.59 -2.49
N LEU A 128 -2.81 12.87 -2.34
CA LEU A 128 -1.57 13.08 -3.08
C LEU A 128 -0.93 11.74 -3.46
N HIS A 129 -0.06 11.79 -4.46
CA HIS A 129 0.84 10.68 -4.77
C HIS A 129 2.27 11.16 -4.94
N ARG A 130 3.22 10.25 -4.82
CA ARG A 130 4.64 10.53 -4.95
C ARG A 130 5.39 9.27 -5.36
N TRP A 131 6.20 9.37 -6.40
CA TRP A 131 7.21 8.37 -6.71
C TRP A 131 8.45 8.66 -5.86
N VAL A 132 8.94 7.64 -5.18
CA VAL A 132 10.08 7.77 -4.26
C VAL A 132 11.15 6.72 -4.54
N GLU A 133 12.40 7.13 -4.53
CA GLU A 133 13.50 6.18 -4.44
C GLU A 133 13.53 5.59 -3.01
N PRO A 134 13.57 4.25 -2.83
CA PRO A 134 13.44 3.63 -1.51
C PRO A 134 14.41 4.19 -0.47
N HIS A 135 15.70 4.37 -0.82
CA HIS A 135 16.69 4.86 0.11
C HIS A 135 16.46 6.33 0.55
N LEU A 136 15.93 7.17 -0.35
CA LEU A 136 15.59 8.56 -0.01
C LEU A 136 14.35 8.62 0.88
N ALA A 137 13.34 7.78 0.64
CA ALA A 137 12.15 7.68 1.48
C ALA A 137 12.50 7.23 2.91
N ILE A 138 13.40 6.25 3.06
CA ILE A 138 13.90 5.80 4.36
C ILE A 138 14.65 6.92 5.09
N ALA A 139 15.52 7.66 4.38
CA ALA A 139 16.26 8.79 4.96
C ALA A 139 15.31 9.92 5.40
N GLU A 140 14.31 10.26 4.57
CA GLU A 140 13.30 11.28 4.90
C GLU A 140 12.45 10.87 6.11
N CYS A 141 12.08 9.59 6.21
CA CYS A 141 11.34 9.08 7.37
C CYS A 141 12.12 9.21 8.68
N ALA A 142 13.46 9.18 8.62
CA ALA A 142 14.33 9.35 9.78
C ALA A 142 14.57 10.82 10.16
N ASP A 143 14.23 11.77 9.30
CA ASP A 143 14.35 13.21 9.57
C ASP A 143 13.09 13.72 10.27
N GLU A 144 13.20 14.08 11.54
CA GLU A 144 12.07 14.56 12.35
C GLU A 144 11.50 15.91 11.86
N SER A 145 12.22 16.65 11.03
CA SER A 145 11.81 18.01 10.59
C SER A 145 10.78 17.99 9.45
N GLU A 146 10.82 16.97 8.60
CA GLU A 146 9.89 16.77 7.44
C GLU A 146 9.44 15.31 7.32
N ALA A 147 9.22 14.65 8.43
CA ALA A 147 9.03 13.23 8.50
C ALA A 147 7.91 12.71 7.57
N LEU A 148 8.31 11.92 6.59
CA LEU A 148 7.43 11.05 5.83
C LEU A 148 6.83 10.03 6.81
N GLN A 149 5.56 10.20 7.17
CA GLN A 149 4.90 9.28 8.10
C GLN A 149 4.58 7.96 7.42
N LEU A 150 5.31 6.91 7.77
CA LEU A 150 5.14 5.56 7.27
C LEU A 150 4.71 4.61 8.40
N MET A 151 3.82 3.67 8.06
CA MET A 151 3.54 2.53 8.92
C MET A 151 4.62 1.45 8.78
N PRO A 152 4.83 0.60 9.80
CA PRO A 152 5.89 -0.42 9.76
C PRO A 152 5.90 -1.29 8.49
N PRO A 153 4.77 -1.80 7.96
CA PRO A 153 4.79 -2.59 6.73
C PRO A 153 5.32 -1.80 5.52
N THR A 154 4.93 -0.53 5.39
CA THR A 154 5.41 0.33 4.30
C THR A 154 6.90 0.60 4.42
N TYR A 155 7.38 0.93 5.63
CA TYR A 155 8.79 1.18 5.91
C TYR A 155 9.65 -0.05 5.60
N ILE A 156 9.27 -1.23 6.08
CA ILE A 156 10.02 -2.47 5.87
C ILE A 156 10.03 -2.86 4.39
N SER A 157 8.89 -2.73 3.67
CA SER A 157 8.85 -3.01 2.24
C SER A 157 9.77 -2.08 1.43
N LEU A 158 9.86 -0.80 1.80
CA LEU A 158 10.81 0.12 1.18
C LEU A 158 12.26 -0.22 1.54
N LEU A 159 12.50 -0.62 2.79
CA LEU A 159 13.84 -1.03 3.24
C LEU A 159 14.35 -2.25 2.48
N ASP A 160 13.47 -3.22 2.20
CA ASP A 160 13.80 -4.40 1.39
C ASP A 160 14.19 -4.05 -0.05
N LEU A 161 13.71 -2.90 -0.56
CA LEU A 161 13.98 -2.42 -1.91
C LEU A 161 15.25 -1.55 -2.02
N VAL A 162 15.85 -1.12 -0.91
CA VAL A 162 17.01 -0.20 -0.91
C VAL A 162 18.22 -0.72 -1.70
N GLY A 163 18.39 -2.04 -1.77
CA GLY A 163 19.49 -2.69 -2.49
C GLY A 163 19.35 -2.74 -4.02
N TYR A 164 18.13 -2.50 -4.53
CA TYR A 164 17.81 -2.64 -5.96
C TYR A 164 17.89 -1.26 -6.65
N ARG A 165 18.42 -1.25 -7.88
CA ARG A 165 18.59 -0.04 -8.67
C ARG A 165 17.66 0.04 -9.88
N SER A 166 17.08 -1.11 -10.25
CA SER A 166 16.16 -1.21 -11.38
C SER A 166 15.13 -2.31 -11.15
N CYS A 167 14.04 -2.26 -11.90
CA CYS A 167 13.02 -3.31 -11.93
C CYS A 167 13.51 -4.64 -12.52
N ALA A 168 14.69 -4.66 -13.17
CA ALA A 168 15.26 -5.87 -13.75
C ALA A 168 16.08 -6.71 -12.74
N GLU A 169 16.41 -6.17 -11.58
CA GLU A 169 17.13 -6.85 -10.50
C GLU A 169 16.18 -7.63 -9.60
#